data_b90fd07133aaa243ae31e1049756f440
#
_entry.id   b90fd07133aaa243ae31e1049756f440
#
_cell.length_a   1.000
_cell.length_b   1.000
_cell.length_c   1.000
_cell.angle_alpha   90.00
_cell.angle_beta   90.00
_cell.angle_gamma   90.00
#
_symmetry.space_group_name_H-M   'P 1'
#
loop_
_entity.id
_entity.type
_entity.pdbx_description
1 polymer ?
#
loop_
_entity_poly.entity_id
_entity_poly.type
_entity_poly.pdbx_seq_one_letter_code
_entity_poly.pdbx_strand_id
1 'polypeptide(L)'
;MINQKTASLIAASCELGAITTTNDKSDRKSTFEYGNNLGMAFQIKDDLFDFLGSENETGKDSGGDVKKNMITLPLIFCLENSTRSEKKKLKTLVRSKKKSNSNLREINDLISELGGFDYSKNKLQEFSDKAVAAIDGYNDSETKNSLIKLVEFNVSRLK
;
A
#
# COMPACT_ATOMS: atom_id res chain seq x y z
N MET A 1 3.67 -9.65 6.07
CA MET A 1 4.46 -8.49 6.57
C MET A 1 3.65 -7.19 6.57
N ILE A 2 3.08 -6.71 5.47
CA ILE A 2 2.24 -5.49 5.39
C ILE A 2 1.06 -5.55 6.40
N ASN A 3 0.32 -6.64 6.42
CA ASN A 3 -0.80 -6.83 7.34
C ASN A 3 -0.37 -6.71 8.82
N GLN A 4 0.72 -7.34 9.21
CA GLN A 4 1.17 -7.37 10.60
C GLN A 4 1.82 -6.05 11.08
N LYS A 5 2.35 -5.24 10.18
CA LYS A 5 3.04 -3.98 10.54
C LYS A 5 2.06 -2.82 10.72
N THR A 6 1.06 -2.70 9.87
CA THR A 6 0.18 -1.52 9.79
C THR A 6 -1.29 -1.89 9.80
N ALA A 7 -1.74 -2.79 8.91
CA ALA A 7 -3.16 -3.06 8.72
C ALA A 7 -3.82 -3.67 9.96
N SER A 8 -3.16 -4.59 10.67
CA SER A 8 -3.69 -5.21 11.88
C SER A 8 -3.96 -4.21 13.00
N LEU A 9 -3.14 -3.18 13.16
CA LEU A 9 -3.35 -2.15 14.19
C LEU A 9 -4.55 -1.27 13.84
N ILE A 10 -4.68 -0.86 12.57
CA ILE A 10 -5.82 -0.07 12.11
C ILE A 10 -7.11 -0.90 12.22
N ALA A 11 -7.07 -2.17 11.81
CA ALA A 11 -8.19 -3.10 11.93
C ALA A 11 -8.66 -3.26 13.39
N ALA A 12 -7.72 -3.54 14.29
CA ALA A 12 -8.02 -3.67 15.71
C ALA A 12 -8.59 -2.38 16.31
N SER A 13 -8.09 -1.21 15.91
CA SER A 13 -8.60 0.08 16.37
C SER A 13 -10.06 0.30 15.94
N CYS A 14 -10.39 -0.03 14.68
CA CYS A 14 -11.76 0.06 14.17
C CYS A 14 -12.69 -0.92 14.87
N GLU A 15 -12.26 -2.17 15.07
CA GLU A 15 -13.03 -3.19 15.78
C GLU A 15 -13.27 -2.82 17.25
N LEU A 16 -12.25 -2.30 17.95
CA LEU A 16 -12.38 -1.83 19.33
C LEU A 16 -13.40 -0.69 19.44
N GLY A 17 -13.41 0.23 18.47
CA GLY A 17 -14.45 1.27 18.41
C GLY A 17 -15.86 0.68 18.35
N ALA A 18 -16.08 -0.33 17.51
CA ALA A 18 -17.37 -1.02 17.44
C ALA A 18 -17.72 -1.77 18.72
N ILE A 19 -16.75 -2.46 19.34
CA ILE A 19 -16.97 -3.21 20.60
C ILE A 19 -17.50 -2.32 21.71
N THR A 20 -17.14 -1.04 21.73
CA THR A 20 -17.62 -0.10 22.76
C THR A 20 -19.07 0.34 22.56
N THR A 21 -19.64 0.13 21.37
CA THR A 21 -20.96 0.68 20.99
C THR A 21 -21.98 -0.38 20.60
N THR A 22 -21.53 -1.58 20.20
CA THR A 22 -22.44 -2.65 19.77
C THR A 22 -21.99 -4.04 20.27
N ASN A 23 -22.98 -4.89 20.50
CA ASN A 23 -22.77 -6.32 20.75
C ASN A 23 -22.89 -7.15 19.45
N ASP A 24 -23.26 -6.53 18.34
CA ASP A 24 -23.42 -7.23 17.06
C ASP A 24 -22.06 -7.61 16.50
N LYS A 25 -21.88 -8.91 16.23
CA LYS A 25 -20.67 -9.47 15.63
C LYS A 25 -20.50 -9.04 14.17
N SER A 26 -21.60 -8.74 13.47
CA SER A 26 -21.56 -8.24 12.09
C SER A 26 -20.93 -6.86 12.04
N ASP A 27 -21.33 -5.94 12.92
CA ASP A 27 -20.76 -4.61 13.02
C ASP A 27 -19.26 -4.63 13.32
N ARG A 28 -18.86 -5.48 14.28
CA ARG A 28 -17.44 -5.66 14.63
C ARG A 28 -16.63 -6.18 13.44
N LYS A 29 -17.20 -7.15 12.71
CA LYS A 29 -16.55 -7.72 11.51
C LYS A 29 -16.42 -6.66 10.41
N SER A 30 -17.48 -5.91 10.12
CA SER A 30 -17.48 -4.86 9.09
C SER A 30 -16.45 -3.78 9.38
N THR A 31 -16.39 -3.30 10.62
CA THR A 31 -15.40 -2.28 11.03
C THR A 31 -13.98 -2.83 11.02
N PHE A 32 -13.76 -4.08 11.42
CA PHE A 32 -12.47 -4.74 11.29
C PHE A 32 -12.05 -4.84 9.82
N GLU A 33 -12.93 -5.29 8.92
CA GLU A 33 -12.66 -5.41 7.49
C GLU A 33 -12.37 -4.05 6.86
N TYR A 34 -13.12 -3.00 7.22
CA TYR A 34 -12.82 -1.63 6.81
C TYR A 34 -11.39 -1.23 7.20
N GLY A 35 -11.06 -1.36 8.48
CA GLY A 35 -9.74 -0.98 8.99
C GLY A 35 -8.58 -1.79 8.39
N ASN A 36 -8.79 -3.10 8.20
CA ASN A 36 -7.80 -3.97 7.59
C ASN A 36 -7.54 -3.60 6.12
N ASN A 37 -8.59 -3.38 5.33
CA ASN A 37 -8.44 -3.02 3.92
C ASN A 37 -7.87 -1.60 3.76
N LEU A 38 -8.30 -0.63 4.57
CA LEU A 38 -7.70 0.71 4.60
C LEU A 38 -6.20 0.64 4.94
N GLY A 39 -5.83 -0.15 5.94
CA GLY A 39 -4.44 -0.32 6.34
C GLY A 39 -3.57 -1.00 5.28
N MET A 40 -4.12 -1.96 4.53
CA MET A 40 -3.46 -2.57 3.38
C MET A 40 -3.25 -1.54 2.26
N ALA A 41 -4.29 -0.78 1.92
CA ALA A 41 -4.21 0.29 0.93
C ALA A 41 -3.19 1.36 1.35
N PHE A 42 -3.18 1.76 2.62
CA PHE A 42 -2.23 2.73 3.16
C PHE A 42 -0.78 2.28 2.99
N GLN A 43 -0.48 1.02 3.32
CA GLN A 43 0.88 0.51 3.21
C GLN A 43 1.33 0.35 1.75
N ILE A 44 0.45 -0.12 0.85
CA ILE A 44 0.77 -0.21 -0.58
C ILE A 44 1.10 1.17 -1.15
N LYS A 45 0.35 2.18 -0.71
CA LYS A 45 0.61 3.56 -1.09
C LYS A 45 1.96 4.07 -0.57
N ASP A 46 2.27 3.81 0.70
CA ASP A 46 3.57 4.18 1.30
C ASP A 46 4.73 3.57 0.50
N ASP A 47 4.61 2.28 0.15
CA ASP A 47 5.56 1.57 -0.71
C ASP A 47 5.69 2.23 -2.11
N LEU A 48 4.58 2.70 -2.71
CA LEU A 48 4.60 3.40 -4.00
C LEU A 48 5.25 4.79 -3.89
N PHE A 49 4.97 5.51 -2.81
CA PHE A 49 5.59 6.81 -2.56
C PHE A 49 7.11 6.75 -2.45
N ASP A 50 7.65 5.69 -1.85
CA ASP A 50 9.10 5.52 -1.74
C ASP A 50 9.79 5.46 -3.11
N PHE A 51 9.08 4.96 -4.14
CA PHE A 51 9.60 4.89 -5.51
C PHE A 51 9.26 6.13 -6.35
N LEU A 52 8.02 6.63 -6.26
CA LEU A 52 7.45 7.60 -7.20
C LEU A 52 7.42 9.01 -6.64
N GLY A 53 7.54 9.17 -5.32
CA GLY A 53 7.53 10.47 -4.67
C GLY A 53 8.76 11.29 -5.05
N SER A 54 8.54 12.55 -5.45
CA SER A 54 9.64 13.49 -5.63
C SER A 54 10.19 13.94 -4.27
N GLU A 55 11.48 14.27 -4.21
CA GLU A 55 12.11 14.82 -2.99
C GLU A 55 11.34 16.05 -2.45
N ASN A 56 10.76 16.84 -3.34
CA ASN A 56 9.97 18.03 -2.99
C ASN A 56 8.63 17.70 -2.32
N GLU A 57 8.04 16.53 -2.61
CA GLU A 57 6.72 16.15 -2.08
C GLU A 57 6.83 15.32 -0.80
N THR A 58 7.89 14.52 -0.69
CA THR A 58 8.05 13.57 0.42
C THR A 58 9.01 14.06 1.50
N GLY A 59 9.84 15.04 1.19
CA GLY A 59 10.94 15.50 2.06
C GLY A 59 12.00 14.41 2.33
N LYS A 60 11.97 13.30 1.58
CA LYS A 60 12.89 12.16 1.72
C LYS A 60 13.52 11.83 0.37
N ASP A 61 14.74 11.37 0.39
CA ASP A 61 15.39 10.77 -0.80
C ASP A 61 14.54 9.60 -1.31
N SER A 62 14.18 9.61 -2.59
CA SER A 62 13.45 8.49 -3.21
C SER A 62 14.26 7.19 -3.15
N GLY A 63 13.55 6.06 -3.03
CA GLY A 63 14.16 4.74 -2.97
C GLY A 63 14.77 4.37 -1.62
N GLY A 64 14.29 4.96 -0.53
CA GLY A 64 14.74 4.68 0.84
C GLY A 64 14.58 3.20 1.22
N ASP A 65 13.49 2.57 0.82
CA ASP A 65 13.22 1.16 1.07
C ASP A 65 14.14 0.25 0.26
N VAL A 66 14.37 0.59 -1.00
CA VAL A 66 15.34 -0.13 -1.85
C VAL A 66 16.75 0.03 -1.29
N LYS A 67 17.12 1.22 -0.81
CA LYS A 67 18.42 1.46 -0.16
C LYS A 67 18.60 0.56 1.07
N LYS A 68 17.53 0.26 1.80
CA LYS A 68 17.52 -0.65 2.97
C LYS A 68 17.32 -2.13 2.61
N ASN A 69 17.32 -2.50 1.33
CA ASN A 69 17.02 -3.85 0.83
C ASN A 69 15.60 -4.34 1.22
N MET A 70 14.67 -3.45 1.44
CA MET A 70 13.27 -3.83 1.66
C MET A 70 12.65 -4.23 0.32
N ILE A 71 11.91 -5.32 0.35
CA ILE A 71 11.23 -5.86 -0.85
C ILE A 71 9.76 -5.48 -0.71
N THR A 72 9.34 -4.50 -1.51
CA THR A 72 7.98 -3.97 -1.52
C THR A 72 7.14 -4.57 -2.65
N LEU A 73 5.84 -4.31 -2.65
CA LEU A 73 4.89 -4.94 -3.56
C LEU A 73 5.25 -4.79 -5.06
N PRO A 74 5.64 -3.61 -5.58
CA PRO A 74 6.05 -3.47 -6.98
C PRO A 74 7.21 -4.40 -7.36
N LEU A 75 8.20 -4.50 -6.48
CA LEU A 75 9.37 -5.33 -6.67
C LEU A 75 9.05 -6.83 -6.59
N ILE A 76 8.17 -7.24 -5.66
CA ILE A 76 7.71 -8.64 -5.54
C ILE A 76 7.05 -9.06 -6.85
N PHE A 77 6.11 -8.26 -7.36
CA PHE A 77 5.41 -8.55 -8.61
C PHE A 77 6.38 -8.75 -9.77
N CYS A 78 7.34 -7.85 -9.95
CA CYS A 78 8.34 -7.96 -11.00
C CYS A 78 9.21 -9.22 -10.83
N LEU A 79 9.61 -9.55 -9.59
CA LEU A 79 10.40 -10.75 -9.32
C LEU A 79 9.62 -12.05 -9.58
N GLU A 80 8.31 -12.05 -9.46
CA GLU A 80 7.47 -13.24 -9.70
C GLU A 80 7.12 -13.42 -11.18
N ASN A 81 6.88 -12.31 -11.91
CA ASN A 81 6.32 -12.33 -13.26
C ASN A 81 7.31 -12.04 -14.38
N SER A 82 8.59 -11.76 -14.07
CA SER A 82 9.62 -11.47 -15.06
C SER A 82 10.33 -12.73 -15.58
N THR A 83 10.96 -12.62 -16.75
CA THR A 83 11.84 -13.64 -17.32
C THR A 83 13.04 -13.91 -16.39
N ARG A 84 13.71 -15.05 -16.61
CA ARG A 84 14.92 -15.41 -15.85
C ARG A 84 16.02 -14.35 -15.93
N SER A 85 16.17 -13.72 -17.10
CA SER A 85 17.16 -12.65 -17.34
C SER A 85 16.85 -11.40 -16.56
N GLU A 86 15.62 -10.88 -16.68
CA GLU A 86 15.14 -9.68 -15.98
C GLU A 86 15.19 -9.87 -14.45
N LYS A 87 14.73 -11.01 -13.99
CA LYS A 87 14.80 -11.41 -12.57
C LYS A 87 16.23 -11.40 -12.02
N LYS A 88 17.19 -11.90 -12.82
CA LYS A 88 18.61 -11.89 -12.46
C LYS A 88 19.15 -10.46 -12.39
N LYS A 89 18.83 -9.64 -13.40
CA LYS A 89 19.23 -8.22 -13.45
C LYS A 89 18.68 -7.46 -12.25
N LEU A 90 17.38 -7.55 -12.00
CA LEU A 90 16.70 -6.87 -10.88
C LEU A 90 17.28 -7.29 -9.52
N LYS A 91 17.48 -8.59 -9.30
CA LYS A 91 18.11 -9.11 -8.08
C LYS A 91 19.54 -8.58 -7.88
N THR A 92 20.33 -8.46 -8.94
CA THR A 92 21.70 -7.95 -8.87
C THR A 92 21.71 -6.49 -8.46
N LEU A 93 20.85 -5.67 -9.06
CA LEU A 93 20.72 -4.25 -8.74
C LEU A 93 20.25 -4.02 -7.29
N VAL A 94 19.20 -4.73 -6.87
CA VAL A 94 18.64 -4.61 -5.51
C VAL A 94 19.63 -5.08 -4.43
N ARG A 95 20.45 -6.09 -4.70
CA ARG A 95 21.45 -6.60 -3.76
C ARG A 95 22.77 -5.81 -3.74
N SER A 96 22.96 -4.87 -4.64
CA SER A 96 24.16 -4.05 -4.68
C SER A 96 24.38 -3.31 -3.36
N LYS A 97 25.59 -3.39 -2.80
CA LYS A 97 25.95 -2.69 -1.55
C LYS A 97 26.02 -1.17 -1.72
N LYS A 98 26.40 -0.70 -2.91
CA LYS A 98 26.41 0.72 -3.28
C LYS A 98 25.24 0.98 -4.23
N LYS A 99 24.14 1.49 -3.71
CA LYS A 99 23.01 1.95 -4.52
C LYS A 99 23.22 3.41 -4.87
N SER A 100 23.90 3.63 -6.00
CA SER A 100 24.01 4.96 -6.60
C SER A 100 22.63 5.42 -7.10
N ASN A 101 22.46 6.72 -7.30
CA ASN A 101 21.23 7.26 -7.92
C ASN A 101 20.98 6.66 -9.32
N SER A 102 22.03 6.28 -10.06
CA SER A 102 21.91 5.58 -11.33
C SER A 102 21.29 4.20 -11.15
N ASN A 103 21.72 3.42 -10.14
CA ASN A 103 21.15 2.10 -9.87
C ASN A 103 19.68 2.18 -9.43
N LEU A 104 19.31 3.21 -8.66
CA LEU A 104 17.93 3.43 -8.25
C LEU A 104 17.04 3.76 -9.45
N ARG A 105 17.52 4.63 -10.35
CA ARG A 105 16.79 4.92 -11.60
C ARG A 105 16.60 3.66 -12.44
N GLU A 106 17.66 2.86 -12.63
CA GLU A 106 17.56 1.62 -13.39
C GLU A 106 16.59 0.61 -12.76
N ILE A 107 16.52 0.54 -11.43
CA ILE A 107 15.52 -0.27 -10.72
C ILE A 107 14.10 0.25 -10.98
N ASN A 108 13.89 1.55 -10.90
CA ASN A 108 12.58 2.17 -11.15
C ASN A 108 12.12 1.95 -12.59
N ASP A 109 13.01 2.15 -13.56
CA ASP A 109 12.73 1.92 -14.98
C ASP A 109 12.31 0.47 -15.22
N LEU A 110 13.06 -0.50 -14.68
CA LEU A 110 12.72 -1.92 -14.78
C LEU A 110 11.37 -2.26 -14.11
N ILE A 111 11.08 -1.71 -12.93
CA ILE A 111 9.79 -1.94 -12.25
C ILE A 111 8.65 -1.36 -13.09
N SER A 112 8.86 -0.20 -13.70
CA SER A 112 7.88 0.44 -14.60
C SER A 112 7.64 -0.40 -15.85
N GLU A 113 8.69 -0.78 -16.55
CA GLU A 113 8.64 -1.61 -17.78
C GLU A 113 7.96 -2.96 -17.52
N LEU A 114 8.20 -3.58 -16.37
CA LEU A 114 7.61 -4.86 -15.96
C LEU A 114 6.20 -4.73 -15.37
N GLY A 115 5.63 -3.53 -15.32
CA GLY A 115 4.26 -3.29 -14.84
C GLY A 115 4.08 -3.35 -13.32
N GLY A 116 5.17 -3.33 -12.53
CA GLY A 116 5.12 -3.45 -11.08
C GLY A 116 4.37 -2.30 -10.40
N PHE A 117 4.51 -1.08 -10.92
CA PHE A 117 3.80 0.08 -10.40
C PHE A 117 2.30 0.02 -10.71
N ASP A 118 1.93 -0.38 -11.93
CA ASP A 118 0.51 -0.47 -12.33
C ASP A 118 -0.21 -1.58 -11.56
N TYR A 119 0.45 -2.73 -11.36
CA TYR A 119 -0.07 -3.77 -10.49
C TYR A 119 -0.33 -3.26 -9.07
N SER A 120 0.61 -2.52 -8.51
CA SER A 120 0.50 -1.99 -7.14
C SER A 120 -0.57 -0.91 -7.02
N LYS A 121 -0.73 -0.05 -8.02
CA LYS A 121 -1.84 0.93 -8.09
C LYS A 121 -3.21 0.23 -8.15
N ASN A 122 -3.32 -0.83 -8.96
CA ASN A 122 -4.55 -1.62 -9.05
C ASN A 122 -4.86 -2.31 -7.72
N LYS A 123 -3.85 -2.83 -7.01
CA LYS A 123 -4.03 -3.40 -5.66
C LYS A 123 -4.40 -2.36 -4.62
N LEU A 124 -3.84 -1.17 -4.68
CA LEU A 124 -4.25 -0.04 -3.84
C LEU A 124 -5.75 0.27 -4.02
N GLN A 125 -6.21 0.37 -5.28
CA GLN A 125 -7.61 0.62 -5.58
C GLN A 125 -8.50 -0.54 -5.10
N GLU A 126 -8.13 -1.78 -5.37
CA GLU A 126 -8.86 -2.98 -4.91
C GLU A 126 -9.08 -2.98 -3.39
N PHE A 127 -8.05 -2.69 -2.60
CA PHE A 127 -8.18 -2.62 -1.15
C PHE A 127 -8.99 -1.41 -0.69
N SER A 128 -8.89 -0.29 -1.38
CA SER A 128 -9.69 0.90 -1.11
C SER A 128 -11.18 0.63 -1.34
N ASP A 129 -11.53 0.00 -2.45
CA ASP A 129 -12.91 -0.38 -2.78
C ASP A 129 -13.46 -1.38 -1.75
N LYS A 130 -12.65 -2.35 -1.31
CA LYS A 130 -13.04 -3.29 -0.25
C LYS A 130 -13.26 -2.61 1.09
N ALA A 131 -12.49 -1.57 1.41
CA ALA A 131 -12.69 -0.80 2.63
C ALA A 131 -14.05 -0.08 2.60
N VAL A 132 -14.36 0.61 1.51
CA VAL A 132 -15.67 1.28 1.35
C VAL A 132 -16.81 0.25 1.39
N ALA A 133 -16.71 -0.85 0.66
CA ALA A 133 -17.73 -1.91 0.63
C ALA A 133 -18.00 -2.52 2.01
N ALA A 134 -16.99 -2.61 2.88
CA ALA A 134 -17.17 -3.16 4.23
C ALA A 134 -18.13 -2.34 5.11
N ILE A 135 -18.31 -1.05 4.82
CA ILE A 135 -19.19 -0.13 5.56
C ILE A 135 -20.42 0.29 4.75
N ASP A 136 -20.64 -0.28 3.58
CA ASP A 136 -21.76 0.11 2.70
C ASP A 136 -23.13 -0.18 3.33
N GLY A 137 -23.24 -1.24 4.11
CA GLY A 137 -24.47 -1.63 4.79
C GLY A 137 -24.94 -0.67 5.90
N TYR A 138 -24.12 0.30 6.33
CA TYR A 138 -24.53 1.31 7.31
C TYR A 138 -25.34 2.43 6.67
N ASN A 139 -26.28 3.00 7.46
CA ASN A 139 -27.04 4.18 7.03
C ASN A 139 -26.12 5.36 6.72
N ASP A 140 -26.52 6.19 5.79
CA ASP A 140 -25.81 7.41 5.44
C ASP A 140 -25.71 8.35 6.64
N SER A 141 -24.51 8.82 6.91
CA SER A 141 -24.19 9.69 8.02
C SER A 141 -22.92 10.49 7.75
N GLU A 142 -22.70 11.58 8.47
CA GLU A 142 -21.45 12.35 8.40
C GLU A 142 -20.24 11.49 8.75
N THR A 143 -20.39 10.55 9.68
CA THR A 143 -19.35 9.61 10.10
C THR A 143 -18.99 8.65 8.96
N LYS A 144 -20.01 8.01 8.33
CA LYS A 144 -19.77 7.14 7.16
C LYS A 144 -19.09 7.91 6.04
N ASN A 145 -19.57 9.10 5.73
CA ASN A 145 -18.97 9.95 4.71
C ASN A 145 -17.51 10.32 5.04
N SER A 146 -17.21 10.56 6.32
CA SER A 146 -15.83 10.86 6.76
C SER A 146 -14.91 9.65 6.60
N LEU A 147 -15.40 8.44 6.89
CA LEU A 147 -14.64 7.20 6.65
C LEU A 147 -14.39 6.96 5.17
N ILE A 148 -15.37 7.19 4.30
CA ILE A 148 -15.20 7.10 2.83
C ILE A 148 -14.16 8.12 2.36
N LYS A 149 -14.28 9.39 2.77
CA LYS A 149 -13.32 10.44 2.43
C LYS A 149 -11.90 10.12 2.88
N LEU A 150 -11.71 9.42 4.00
CA LEU A 150 -10.39 8.98 4.44
C LEU A 150 -9.76 7.98 3.46
N VAL A 151 -10.56 7.06 2.93
CA VAL A 151 -10.11 6.12 1.89
C VAL A 151 -9.75 6.86 0.61
N GLU A 152 -10.63 7.77 0.14
CA GLU A 152 -10.41 8.58 -1.06
C GLU A 152 -9.15 9.46 -0.94
N PHE A 153 -8.96 10.09 0.20
CA PHE A 153 -7.76 10.87 0.50
C PHE A 153 -6.50 10.00 0.43
N ASN A 154 -6.57 8.78 0.96
CA ASN A 154 -5.45 7.85 0.83
C ASN A 154 -5.12 7.57 -0.63
N VAL A 155 -6.08 7.39 -1.53
CA VAL A 155 -5.87 7.18 -2.97
C VAL A 155 -5.35 8.43 -3.67
N SER A 156 -5.98 9.59 -3.43
CA SER A 156 -5.71 10.85 -4.15
C SER A 156 -4.29 11.41 -3.96
N ARG A 157 -3.63 11.09 -2.87
CA ARG A 157 -2.23 11.54 -2.60
C ARG A 157 -1.18 11.02 -3.60
N LEU A 158 -1.52 10.19 -4.59
CA LEU A 158 -0.64 9.72 -5.68
C LEU A 158 -0.76 10.54 -6.99
N LYS A 159 -1.55 11.60 -6.98
CA LYS A 159 -1.75 12.45 -8.17
C LYS A 159 -0.90 13.70 -8.10
#